data_605ef26ddafb6684fbe99cfac5b9a0cc
#
_entry.id   605ef26ddafb6684fbe99cfac5b9a0cc
#
_cell.length_a   1.000
_cell.length_b   1.000
_cell.length_c   1.000
_cell.angle_alpha   90.00
_cell.angle_beta   90.00
_cell.angle_gamma   90.00
#
_symmetry.space_group_name_H-M   'P 1'
#
loop_
_entity.id
_entity.type
_entity.pdbx_description
1 polymer ?
#
loop_
_entity_poly.entity_id
_entity_poly.type
_entity_poly.pdbx_seq_one_letter_code
_entity_poly.pdbx_strand_id
1 'polypeptide(L)'
;MNLREKKYLLLDLDGVCYGKHNNYSLEKVFGQVSQRMTEFISKKLKIDMNAAKELQTNYFYKYNTSLNGLMIHHDIPPQEFLKYVHTIDLSFMKEDKVMRSELQLLDMEKFIFTNGSADHAENILSHLGIFDLFGRERVFDIQDAGYVPKPEAKTFDLMTKKFGINPKAVSYTHLTLPTTPYV
;
A
#
# COMPACT_ATOMS: atom_id res chain seq x y z
N MET A 1 -16.21 -5.47 19.26
CA MET A 1 -14.78 -5.90 19.36
C MET A 1 -14.16 -5.18 20.55
N ASN A 2 -13.61 -5.91 21.52
CA ASN A 2 -13.00 -5.28 22.71
C ASN A 2 -11.56 -4.87 22.38
N LEU A 3 -11.32 -3.60 22.07
CA LEU A 3 -9.98 -3.06 21.74
C LEU A 3 -8.99 -3.16 22.91
N ARG A 4 -9.47 -3.28 24.17
CA ARG A 4 -8.63 -3.37 25.36
C ARG A 4 -7.77 -4.65 25.43
N GLU A 5 -8.12 -5.67 24.66
CA GLU A 5 -7.38 -6.95 24.59
C GLU A 5 -6.39 -6.99 23.42
N LYS A 6 -6.38 -5.95 22.57
CA LYS A 6 -5.51 -5.86 21.42
C LYS A 6 -4.19 -5.19 21.78
N LYS A 7 -3.10 -5.81 21.37
CA LYS A 7 -1.72 -5.34 21.60
C LYS A 7 -1.11 -4.71 20.35
N TYR A 8 -1.64 -5.06 19.18
CA TYR A 8 -1.08 -4.70 17.89
C TYR A 8 -2.13 -4.01 17.03
N LEU A 9 -1.79 -2.84 16.54
CA LEU A 9 -2.56 -2.12 15.53
C LEU A 9 -1.87 -2.29 14.18
N LEU A 10 -2.55 -2.92 13.26
CA LEU A 10 -2.09 -3.11 11.89
C LEU A 10 -2.89 -2.20 10.97
N LEU A 11 -2.23 -1.28 10.29
CA LEU A 11 -2.85 -0.32 9.39
C LEU A 11 -2.48 -0.64 7.94
N ASP A 12 -3.47 -0.70 7.07
CA ASP A 12 -3.21 -0.52 5.64
C ASP A 12 -2.80 0.94 5.38
N LEU A 13 -2.09 1.19 4.31
CA LEU A 13 -1.63 2.52 3.96
C LEU A 13 -2.69 3.26 3.13
N ASP A 14 -2.96 2.72 1.94
CA ASP A 14 -3.74 3.39 0.90
C ASP A 14 -5.23 3.35 1.23
N GLY A 15 -5.83 4.54 1.39
CA GLY A 15 -7.23 4.69 1.77
C GLY A 15 -7.52 4.48 3.27
N VAL A 16 -6.50 4.19 4.07
CA VAL A 16 -6.58 4.05 5.54
C VAL A 16 -5.80 5.15 6.25
N CYS A 17 -4.50 5.30 5.98
CA CYS A 17 -3.72 6.39 6.54
C CYS A 17 -4.04 7.73 5.89
N TYR A 18 -4.54 7.73 4.68
CA TYR A 18 -5.08 8.90 3.98
C TYR A 18 -6.35 8.54 3.22
N GLY A 19 -7.23 9.51 2.99
CA GLY A 19 -8.51 9.28 2.30
C GLY A 19 -9.54 10.35 2.67
N LYS A 20 -10.81 9.99 2.66
CA LYS A 20 -11.91 10.94 2.93
C LYS A 20 -11.85 11.56 4.33
N HIS A 21 -11.33 10.84 5.31
CA HIS A 21 -11.32 11.28 6.71
C HIS A 21 -10.37 12.47 6.96
N ASN A 22 -9.34 12.65 6.15
CA ASN A 22 -8.41 13.78 6.24
C ASN A 22 -8.39 14.66 4.99
N ASN A 23 -9.49 14.65 4.22
CA ASN A 23 -9.69 15.45 3.00
C ASN A 23 -8.69 15.17 1.87
N TYR A 24 -7.97 14.04 1.92
CA TYR A 24 -7.14 13.59 0.81
C TYR A 24 -7.92 12.59 -0.02
N SER A 25 -8.07 12.90 -1.30
CA SER A 25 -8.69 11.96 -2.22
C SER A 25 -7.74 10.81 -2.48
N LEU A 26 -8.20 9.58 -2.18
CA LEU A 26 -7.49 8.38 -2.59
C LEU A 26 -7.20 8.41 -4.10
N GLU A 27 -8.15 8.90 -4.89
CA GLU A 27 -8.03 9.07 -6.32
C GLU A 27 -6.86 10.00 -6.70
N LYS A 28 -6.61 11.07 -5.95
CA LYS A 28 -5.52 12.01 -6.23
C LYS A 28 -4.13 11.36 -6.08
N VAL A 29 -3.96 10.44 -5.13
CA VAL A 29 -2.72 9.67 -4.96
C VAL A 29 -2.70 8.48 -5.92
N PHE A 30 -3.73 7.64 -5.85
CA PHE A 30 -3.83 6.42 -6.65
C PHE A 30 -3.95 6.68 -8.15
N GLY A 31 -4.57 7.79 -8.55
CA GLY A 31 -4.62 8.23 -9.94
C GLY A 31 -3.24 8.47 -10.52
N GLN A 32 -2.35 9.12 -9.77
CA GLN A 32 -0.96 9.32 -10.20
C GLN A 32 -0.22 7.97 -10.32
N VAL A 33 -0.35 7.09 -9.31
CA VAL A 33 0.25 5.75 -9.33
C VAL A 33 -0.24 4.96 -10.53
N SER A 34 -1.57 4.96 -10.77
CA SER A 34 -2.19 4.25 -11.90
C SER A 34 -1.72 4.79 -13.26
N GLN A 35 -1.64 6.11 -13.41
CA GLN A 35 -1.10 6.73 -14.62
C GLN A 35 0.34 6.30 -14.86
N ARG A 36 1.19 6.35 -13.84
CA ARG A 36 2.60 5.94 -13.94
C ARG A 36 2.77 4.45 -14.22
N MET A 37 1.85 3.60 -13.71
CA MET A 37 1.82 2.18 -14.11
C MET A 37 1.58 2.03 -15.61
N THR A 38 0.58 2.73 -16.15
CA THR A 38 0.28 2.71 -17.58
C THR A 38 1.47 3.21 -18.42
N GLU A 39 2.08 4.32 -18.02
CA GLU A 39 3.28 4.88 -18.69
C GLU A 39 4.47 3.92 -18.66
N PHE A 40 4.71 3.27 -17.51
CA PHE A 40 5.77 2.28 -17.38
C PHE A 40 5.55 1.10 -18.33
N ILE A 41 4.34 0.55 -18.34
CA ILE A 41 3.96 -0.59 -19.19
C ILE A 41 4.12 -0.21 -20.65
N SER A 42 3.58 0.94 -21.06
CA SER A 42 3.68 1.43 -22.45
C SER A 42 5.14 1.54 -22.91
N LYS A 43 6.00 2.14 -22.08
CA LYS A 43 7.42 2.31 -22.41
C LYS A 43 8.18 0.98 -22.46
N LYS A 44 7.96 0.11 -21.47
CA LYS A 44 8.69 -1.17 -21.37
C LYS A 44 8.28 -2.17 -22.43
N LEU A 45 6.99 -2.25 -22.74
CA LEU A 45 6.48 -3.21 -23.70
C LEU A 45 6.36 -2.62 -25.12
N LYS A 46 6.63 -1.31 -25.30
CA LYS A 46 6.53 -0.59 -26.58
C LYS A 46 5.14 -0.71 -27.20
N ILE A 47 4.10 -0.59 -26.39
CA ILE A 47 2.69 -0.58 -26.78
C ILE A 47 2.09 0.81 -26.50
N ASP A 48 0.98 1.13 -27.15
CA ASP A 48 0.29 2.40 -26.92
C ASP A 48 -0.34 2.46 -25.52
N MET A 49 -0.73 3.66 -25.10
CA MET A 49 -1.25 3.92 -23.73
C MET A 49 -2.57 3.19 -23.46
N ASN A 50 -3.42 3.01 -24.48
CA ASN A 50 -4.69 2.31 -24.30
C ASN A 50 -4.48 0.82 -24.08
N ALA A 51 -3.65 0.19 -24.90
CA ALA A 51 -3.25 -1.21 -24.73
C ALA A 51 -2.53 -1.44 -23.38
N ALA A 52 -1.68 -0.49 -22.97
CA ALA A 52 -1.00 -0.55 -21.66
C ALA A 52 -2.00 -0.47 -20.50
N LYS A 53 -3.02 0.38 -20.61
CA LYS A 53 -4.07 0.53 -19.61
C LYS A 53 -4.94 -0.72 -19.50
N GLU A 54 -5.33 -1.30 -20.63
CA GLU A 54 -6.06 -2.56 -20.68
C GLU A 54 -5.25 -3.70 -20.03
N LEU A 55 -3.96 -3.79 -20.37
CA LEU A 55 -3.07 -4.80 -19.80
C LEU A 55 -2.92 -4.64 -18.28
N GLN A 56 -2.71 -3.41 -17.80
CA GLN A 56 -2.67 -3.08 -16.38
C GLN A 56 -3.93 -3.59 -15.66
N THR A 57 -5.09 -3.27 -16.20
CA THR A 57 -6.39 -3.64 -15.66
C THR A 57 -6.59 -5.15 -15.66
N ASN A 58 -6.32 -5.82 -16.78
CA ASN A 58 -6.45 -7.27 -16.91
C ASN A 58 -5.55 -8.02 -15.93
N TYR A 59 -4.30 -7.55 -15.74
CA TYR A 59 -3.39 -8.17 -14.79
C TYR A 59 -3.80 -7.94 -13.35
N PHE A 60 -4.32 -6.75 -13.02
CA PHE A 60 -4.87 -6.50 -11.69
C PHE A 60 -5.95 -7.50 -11.32
N TYR A 61 -6.94 -7.72 -12.20
CA TYR A 61 -8.02 -8.66 -11.95
C TYR A 61 -7.56 -10.13 -11.90
N LYS A 62 -6.66 -10.50 -12.79
CA LYS A 62 -6.24 -11.90 -12.92
C LYS A 62 -5.22 -12.33 -11.87
N TYR A 63 -4.38 -11.41 -11.41
CA TYR A 63 -3.21 -11.71 -10.56
C TYR A 63 -3.18 -10.91 -9.26
N ASN A 64 -4.29 -10.26 -8.87
CA ASN A 64 -4.46 -9.40 -7.70
C ASN A 64 -3.59 -8.14 -7.68
N THR A 65 -2.58 -8.03 -8.53
CA THR A 65 -1.82 -6.80 -8.83
C THR A 65 -1.33 -6.81 -10.26
N SER A 66 -1.21 -5.60 -10.86
CA SER A 66 -0.62 -5.47 -12.20
C SER A 66 0.84 -5.92 -12.22
N LEU A 67 1.57 -5.67 -11.12
CA LEU A 67 2.96 -6.09 -10.97
C LEU A 67 3.13 -7.61 -11.10
N ASN A 68 2.26 -8.40 -10.45
CA ASN A 68 2.31 -9.85 -10.54
C ASN A 68 2.18 -10.35 -11.99
N GLY A 69 1.22 -9.81 -12.73
CA GLY A 69 1.08 -10.13 -14.14
C GLY A 69 2.32 -9.77 -14.98
N LEU A 70 2.90 -8.59 -14.71
CA LEU A 70 4.11 -8.12 -15.40
C LEU A 70 5.33 -9.00 -15.10
N MET A 71 5.50 -9.45 -13.87
CA MET A 71 6.58 -10.38 -13.49
C MET A 71 6.43 -11.73 -14.19
N ILE A 72 5.20 -12.28 -14.22
CA ILE A 72 4.93 -13.61 -14.78
C ILE A 72 5.11 -13.64 -16.30
N HIS A 73 4.67 -12.58 -17.00
CA HIS A 73 4.55 -12.60 -18.47
C HIS A 73 5.59 -11.79 -19.21
N HIS A 74 6.31 -10.90 -18.50
CA HIS A 74 7.21 -9.94 -19.17
C HIS A 74 8.57 -9.79 -18.49
N ASP A 75 8.88 -10.63 -17.49
CA ASP A 75 10.14 -10.61 -16.74
C ASP A 75 10.52 -9.21 -16.21
N ILE A 76 9.51 -8.39 -15.84
CA ILE A 76 9.75 -7.04 -15.34
C ILE A 76 10.36 -7.12 -13.94
N PRO A 77 11.52 -6.46 -13.71
CA PRO A 77 12.11 -6.37 -12.37
C PRO A 77 11.18 -5.58 -11.44
N PRO A 78 10.67 -6.19 -10.35
CA PRO A 78 9.66 -5.55 -9.51
C PRO A 78 10.15 -4.27 -8.84
N GLN A 79 11.43 -4.19 -8.47
CA GLN A 79 12.01 -2.99 -7.86
C GLN A 79 12.00 -1.80 -8.83
N GLU A 80 12.29 -2.04 -10.11
CA GLU A 80 12.24 -0.99 -11.14
C GLU A 80 10.82 -0.45 -11.29
N PHE A 81 9.84 -1.35 -11.36
CA PHE A 81 8.43 -0.98 -11.44
C PHE A 81 8.00 -0.18 -10.22
N LEU A 82 8.21 -0.69 -9.00
CA LEU A 82 7.81 -0.04 -7.76
C LEU A 82 8.43 1.34 -7.59
N LYS A 83 9.72 1.48 -7.88
CA LYS A 83 10.41 2.77 -7.84
C LYS A 83 9.80 3.78 -8.81
N TYR A 84 9.49 3.33 -10.04
CA TYR A 84 8.90 4.21 -11.05
C TYR A 84 7.50 4.67 -10.66
N VAL A 85 6.61 3.73 -10.28
CA VAL A 85 5.20 4.05 -10.04
C VAL A 85 4.94 4.83 -8.77
N HIS A 86 5.80 4.70 -7.77
CA HIS A 86 5.68 5.42 -6.49
C HIS A 86 6.42 6.77 -6.46
N THR A 87 7.07 7.17 -7.56
CA THR A 87 7.61 8.52 -7.71
C THR A 87 6.49 9.46 -8.14
N ILE A 88 5.70 9.94 -7.19
CA ILE A 88 4.50 10.77 -7.37
C ILE A 88 4.64 12.10 -6.62
N ASP A 89 3.84 13.09 -7.02
CA ASP A 89 3.77 14.37 -6.30
C ASP A 89 2.85 14.24 -5.08
N LEU A 90 3.40 14.49 -3.90
CA LEU A 90 2.70 14.50 -2.61
C LEU A 90 2.70 15.89 -1.96
N SER A 91 3.14 16.94 -2.66
CA SER A 91 3.27 18.30 -2.15
C SER A 91 1.95 18.90 -1.63
N PHE A 92 0.83 18.36 -2.07
CA PHE A 92 -0.50 18.76 -1.58
C PHE A 92 -0.87 18.16 -0.22
N MET A 93 -0.16 17.12 0.23
CA MET A 93 -0.38 16.51 1.55
C MET A 93 0.25 17.38 2.64
N LYS A 94 -0.40 17.40 3.79
CA LYS A 94 0.07 18.13 4.97
C LYS A 94 0.00 17.21 6.18
N GLU A 95 0.71 17.58 7.23
CA GLU A 95 0.65 16.89 8.51
C GLU A 95 -0.80 16.72 9.01
N ASP A 96 -1.13 15.51 9.41
CA ASP A 96 -2.40 15.17 10.05
C ASP A 96 -2.22 15.11 11.57
N LYS A 97 -2.33 16.27 12.20
CA LYS A 97 -2.16 16.40 13.67
C LYS A 97 -3.21 15.63 14.46
N VAL A 98 -4.42 15.47 13.90
CA VAL A 98 -5.50 14.73 14.55
C VAL A 98 -5.16 13.25 14.55
N MET A 99 -4.85 12.68 13.38
CA MET A 99 -4.42 11.28 13.28
C MET A 99 -3.19 10.99 14.14
N ARG A 100 -2.20 11.90 14.16
CA ARG A 100 -1.03 11.77 15.00
C ARG A 100 -1.41 11.66 16.48
N SER A 101 -2.25 12.58 16.98
CA SER A 101 -2.69 12.59 18.36
C SER A 101 -3.45 11.31 18.73
N GLU A 102 -4.37 10.86 17.86
CA GLU A 102 -5.13 9.64 18.09
C GLU A 102 -4.23 8.40 18.13
N LEU A 103 -3.27 8.30 17.20
CA LEU A 103 -2.31 7.20 17.20
C LEU A 103 -1.43 7.20 18.44
N GLN A 104 -1.04 8.35 18.98
CA GLN A 104 -0.24 8.46 20.19
C GLN A 104 -1.00 8.03 21.45
N LEU A 105 -2.33 8.23 21.50
CA LEU A 105 -3.17 7.81 22.62
C LEU A 105 -3.39 6.29 22.68
N LEU A 106 -3.16 5.57 21.60
CA LEU A 106 -3.32 4.13 21.55
C LEU A 106 -2.10 3.42 22.16
N ASP A 107 -2.32 2.75 23.30
CA ASP A 107 -1.32 1.89 23.94
C ASP A 107 -1.22 0.53 23.20
N MET A 108 -0.80 0.59 21.93
CA MET A 108 -0.61 -0.58 21.06
C MET A 108 0.64 -0.38 20.22
N GLU A 109 1.35 -1.46 19.94
CA GLU A 109 2.38 -1.44 18.91
C GLU A 109 1.73 -1.28 17.52
N LYS A 110 2.28 -0.39 16.72
CA LYS A 110 1.70 0.04 15.43
C LYS A 110 2.56 -0.42 14.27
N PHE A 111 1.92 -0.98 13.25
CA PHE A 111 2.57 -1.49 12.05
C PHE A 111 1.82 -1.06 10.81
N ILE A 112 2.56 -0.88 9.73
CA ILE A 112 1.99 -0.68 8.38
C ILE A 112 2.04 -2.01 7.63
N PHE A 113 0.95 -2.34 6.95
CA PHE A 113 0.83 -3.54 6.13
C PHE A 113 0.24 -3.18 4.76
N THR A 114 1.11 -3.00 3.76
CA THR A 114 0.74 -2.48 2.44
C THR A 114 1.12 -3.41 1.30
N ASN A 115 0.36 -3.34 0.19
CA ASN A 115 0.75 -3.91 -1.11
C ASN A 115 1.65 -2.95 -1.92
N GLY A 116 1.90 -1.76 -1.42
CA GLY A 116 2.89 -0.83 -1.96
C GLY A 116 4.31 -1.16 -1.48
N SER A 117 5.30 -0.35 -1.87
CA SER A 117 6.67 -0.44 -1.37
C SER A 117 6.83 0.30 -0.04
N ALA A 118 7.83 -0.09 0.75
CA ALA A 118 8.16 0.60 1.98
C ALA A 118 8.59 2.07 1.73
N ASP A 119 9.24 2.37 0.60
CA ASP A 119 9.56 3.75 0.21
C ASP A 119 8.30 4.59 -0.02
N HIS A 120 7.27 4.01 -0.63
CA HIS A 120 5.97 4.68 -0.78
C HIS A 120 5.32 4.95 0.58
N ALA A 121 5.33 3.95 1.46
CA ALA A 121 4.79 4.11 2.82
C ALA A 121 5.53 5.22 3.59
N GLU A 122 6.85 5.22 3.56
CA GLU A 122 7.68 6.25 4.20
C GLU A 122 7.35 7.65 3.66
N ASN A 123 7.24 7.81 2.34
CA ASN A 123 6.90 9.08 1.71
C ASN A 123 5.52 9.60 2.16
N ILE A 124 4.48 8.74 2.13
CA ILE A 124 3.12 9.11 2.55
C ILE A 124 3.11 9.47 4.04
N LEU A 125 3.64 8.61 4.89
CA LEU A 125 3.62 8.79 6.36
C LEU A 125 4.44 10.01 6.79
N SER A 126 5.53 10.33 6.08
CA SER A 126 6.34 11.53 6.33
C SER A 126 5.58 12.80 6.01
N HIS A 127 4.85 12.86 4.88
CA HIS A 127 3.99 13.99 4.56
C HIS A 127 2.84 14.18 5.56
N LEU A 128 2.31 13.06 6.09
CA LEU A 128 1.29 13.08 7.15
C LEU A 128 1.86 13.42 8.53
N GLY A 129 3.18 13.48 8.68
CA GLY A 129 3.84 13.77 9.96
C GLY A 129 3.73 12.66 11.00
N ILE A 130 3.60 11.41 10.57
CA ILE A 130 3.39 10.26 11.46
C ILE A 130 4.40 9.11 11.25
N PHE A 131 5.37 9.25 10.36
CA PHE A 131 6.32 8.18 10.08
C PHE A 131 7.13 7.76 11.31
N ASP A 132 7.48 8.70 12.17
CA ASP A 132 8.22 8.45 13.42
C ASP A 132 7.47 7.56 14.43
N LEU A 133 6.16 7.42 14.29
CA LEU A 133 5.34 6.53 15.13
C LEU A 133 5.47 5.04 14.74
N PHE A 134 6.00 4.79 13.56
CA PHE A 134 6.19 3.44 13.01
C PHE A 134 7.67 3.11 12.82
N GLY A 135 8.41 3.96 12.13
CA GLY A 135 9.74 3.65 11.62
C GLY A 135 9.69 2.62 10.47
N ARG A 136 10.80 2.51 9.76
CA ARG A 136 10.91 1.59 8.61
C ARG A 136 10.78 0.13 9.01
N GLU A 137 11.26 -0.22 10.18
CA GLU A 137 11.27 -1.57 10.75
C GLU A 137 9.87 -2.13 11.04
N ARG A 138 8.85 -1.25 11.12
CA ARG A 138 7.45 -1.63 11.36
C ARG A 138 6.58 -1.55 10.11
N VAL A 139 7.20 -1.44 8.96
CA VAL A 139 6.52 -1.54 7.66
C VAL A 139 6.71 -2.94 7.10
N PHE A 140 5.59 -3.59 6.76
CA PHE A 140 5.56 -4.81 5.95
C PHE A 140 5.02 -4.44 4.57
N ASP A 141 5.85 -4.59 3.58
CA ASP A 141 5.57 -4.19 2.21
C ASP A 141 5.44 -5.39 1.25
N ILE A 142 5.18 -5.11 -0.01
CA ILE A 142 5.04 -6.15 -1.03
C ILE A 142 6.34 -6.95 -1.26
N GLN A 143 7.50 -6.37 -0.99
CA GLN A 143 8.80 -7.05 -1.12
C GLN A 143 9.00 -8.06 0.01
N ASP A 144 8.64 -7.70 1.25
CA ASP A 144 8.61 -8.60 2.40
C ASP A 144 7.69 -9.80 2.17
N ALA A 145 6.60 -9.58 1.44
CA ALA A 145 5.66 -10.63 1.05
C ALA A 145 6.16 -11.52 -0.10
N GLY A 146 7.37 -11.27 -0.62
CA GLY A 146 7.86 -11.96 -1.82
C GLY A 146 7.00 -11.71 -3.04
N TYR A 147 6.41 -10.50 -3.13
CA TYR A 147 5.49 -10.04 -4.16
C TYR A 147 4.14 -10.77 -4.22
N VAL A 148 3.81 -11.52 -3.18
CA VAL A 148 2.47 -12.11 -3.01
C VAL A 148 1.58 -11.09 -2.31
N PRO A 149 0.54 -10.53 -2.98
CA PRO A 149 -0.22 -9.42 -2.43
C PRO A 149 -1.27 -9.87 -1.39
N LYS A 150 -1.72 -8.95 -0.56
CA LYS A 150 -3.01 -9.10 0.12
C LYS A 150 -4.13 -9.25 -0.92
N PRO A 151 -5.13 -10.10 -0.71
CA PRO A 151 -5.51 -10.80 0.55
C PRO A 151 -4.98 -12.23 0.68
N GLU A 152 -3.93 -12.63 0.00
CA GLU A 152 -3.40 -13.99 0.08
C GLU A 152 -3.00 -14.37 1.51
N ALA A 153 -3.46 -15.53 2.00
CA ALA A 153 -3.22 -15.99 3.37
C ALA A 153 -1.72 -16.04 3.72
N LYS A 154 -0.89 -16.50 2.77
CA LYS A 154 0.57 -16.55 2.91
C LYS A 154 1.18 -15.20 3.30
N THR A 155 0.62 -14.09 2.79
CA THR A 155 1.11 -12.74 3.07
C THR A 155 0.87 -12.35 4.53
N PHE A 156 -0.28 -12.73 5.10
CA PHE A 156 -0.56 -12.54 6.52
C PHE A 156 0.35 -13.40 7.41
N ASP A 157 0.61 -14.65 7.02
CA ASP A 157 1.52 -15.53 7.76
C ASP A 157 2.95 -14.97 7.77
N LEU A 158 3.45 -14.48 6.64
CA LEU A 158 4.77 -13.85 6.55
C LEU A 158 4.86 -12.60 7.43
N MET A 159 3.84 -11.76 7.42
CA MET A 159 3.78 -10.55 8.24
C MET A 159 3.79 -10.88 9.73
N THR A 160 2.93 -11.80 10.17
CA THR A 160 2.87 -12.20 11.58
C THR A 160 4.18 -12.84 12.06
N LYS A 161 4.83 -13.63 11.19
CA LYS A 161 6.14 -14.23 11.45
C LYS A 161 7.25 -13.17 11.55
N LYS A 162 7.30 -12.21 10.60
CA LYS A 162 8.32 -11.14 10.59
C LYS A 162 8.30 -10.34 11.89
N PHE A 163 7.12 -9.99 12.39
CA PHE A 163 6.97 -9.15 13.56
C PHE A 163 6.78 -9.93 14.88
N GLY A 164 6.70 -11.24 14.85
CA GLY A 164 6.42 -12.05 16.06
C GLY A 164 5.03 -11.82 16.66
N ILE A 165 4.05 -11.43 15.83
CA ILE A 165 2.72 -11.00 16.24
C ILE A 165 1.79 -12.20 16.42
N ASN A 166 1.07 -12.22 17.57
CA ASN A 166 -0.05 -13.15 17.74
C ASN A 166 -1.29 -12.62 16.99
N PRO A 167 -1.80 -13.32 15.95
CA PRO A 167 -2.95 -12.84 15.17
C PRO A 167 -4.20 -12.55 16.00
N LYS A 168 -4.43 -13.26 17.13
CA LYS A 168 -5.56 -13.02 18.02
C LYS A 168 -5.50 -11.69 18.75
N ALA A 169 -4.30 -11.12 18.90
CA ALA A 169 -4.08 -9.84 19.58
C ALA A 169 -4.00 -8.65 18.59
N VAL A 170 -4.32 -8.87 17.31
CA VAL A 170 -4.27 -7.83 16.25
C VAL A 170 -5.63 -7.13 16.13
N SER A 171 -5.59 -5.80 15.98
CA SER A 171 -6.63 -5.00 15.34
C SER A 171 -6.14 -4.58 13.97
N TYR A 172 -6.87 -4.96 12.92
CA TYR A 172 -6.51 -4.66 11.53
C TYR A 172 -7.55 -3.73 10.90
N THR A 173 -7.07 -2.65 10.31
CA THR A 173 -7.88 -1.73 9.52
C THR A 173 -7.45 -1.83 8.06
N HIS A 174 -8.41 -2.01 7.18
CA HIS A 174 -8.19 -2.05 5.74
C HIS A 174 -9.32 -1.35 5.01
N LEU A 175 -9.01 -0.81 3.83
CA LEU A 175 -10.02 -0.31 2.92
C LEU A 175 -10.73 -1.51 2.28
N THR A 176 -12.04 -1.64 2.51
CA THR A 176 -12.89 -2.42 1.61
C THR A 176 -13.07 -1.58 0.35
N LEU A 177 -12.27 -1.88 -0.69
CA LEU A 177 -12.48 -1.27 -1.99
C LEU A 177 -13.91 -1.58 -2.45
N PRO A 178 -14.69 -0.59 -2.92
CA PRO A 178 -15.85 -0.91 -3.74
C PRO A 178 -15.35 -1.80 -4.89
N THR A 179 -16.16 -2.75 -5.30
CA THR A 179 -15.85 -3.74 -6.35
C THR A 179 -15.52 -3.14 -7.73
N THR A 180 -15.54 -1.83 -7.84
CA THR A 180 -15.05 -1.06 -8.99
C THR A 180 -13.60 -0.71 -8.75
N PRO A 181 -12.65 -1.26 -9.54
CA PRO A 181 -11.26 -0.84 -9.44
C PRO A 181 -11.17 0.64 -9.78
N TYR A 182 -10.35 1.35 -9.05
CA TYR A 182 -9.87 2.64 -9.50
C TYR A 182 -8.92 2.37 -10.69
N VAL A 183 -9.50 2.33 -11.86
CA VAL A 183 -8.83 2.10 -13.13
C VAL A 183 -8.55 3.44 -13.79
#